data_9948084541b10125097106b5b191a8d3
#
_entry.id   9948084541b10125097106b5b191a8d3
#
_cell.length_a   1.000
_cell.length_b   1.000
_cell.length_c   1.000
_cell.angle_alpha   90.00
_cell.angle_beta   90.00
_cell.angle_gamma   90.00
#
_symmetry.space_group_name_H-M   'P 1'
#
loop_
_entity.id
_entity.type
_entity.pdbx_description
1 polymer ?
#
loop_
_entity_poly.entity_id
_entity_poly.type
_entity_poly.pdbx_seq_one_letter_code
_entity_poly.pdbx_strand_id
1 'polypeptide(L)'
;FFKTRSTSDYNKAKRRLSRIRTEKHSDSTQLVIIAAMTALSVFGRIVFSFLPGFKPCTAIVIITALYMGRESGFMTGAMTALISNFYFGQGAWTPFQMLVWGLTGYFAGMLADKLIKSKPLLVTFGIISGMAFSLIMDLWSCLWADNAFILSRYLALVGSSAFFTLIYAVSNVFFLLVLSKPFGRIFKRLDKKYGLKN
;
A
#
# COMPACT_ATOMS: atom_id res chain seq x y z
N PHE A 1 -49.01 -10.85 -32.57
CA PHE A 1 -48.21 -9.62 -32.62
C PHE A 1 -46.86 -9.87 -31.93
N PHE A 2 -45.89 -10.45 -32.65
CA PHE A 2 -44.51 -10.52 -32.21
C PHE A 2 -43.84 -9.19 -32.54
N LYS A 3 -43.60 -8.35 -31.51
CA LYS A 3 -42.85 -7.12 -31.64
C LYS A 3 -41.39 -7.48 -31.89
N THR A 4 -40.93 -7.37 -33.14
CA THR A 4 -39.51 -7.51 -33.49
C THR A 4 -38.69 -6.55 -32.67
N ARG A 5 -37.92 -7.07 -31.69
CA ARG A 5 -36.95 -6.28 -30.95
C ARG A 5 -36.02 -5.60 -31.94
N SER A 6 -35.99 -4.28 -31.93
CA SER A 6 -35.16 -3.48 -32.83
C SER A 6 -33.70 -3.93 -32.74
N THR A 7 -33.04 -4.04 -33.89
CA THR A 7 -31.59 -4.28 -34.00
C THR A 7 -30.79 -3.30 -33.13
N SER A 8 -31.32 -2.12 -32.90
CA SER A 8 -30.80 -1.09 -31.99
C SER A 8 -30.77 -1.59 -30.53
N ASP A 9 -31.87 -2.21 -30.04
CA ASP A 9 -31.96 -2.71 -28.66
C ASP A 9 -31.01 -3.91 -28.43
N TYR A 10 -30.87 -4.78 -29.43
CA TYR A 10 -29.90 -5.88 -29.39
C TYR A 10 -28.47 -5.37 -29.32
N ASN A 11 -28.09 -4.38 -30.13
CA ASN A 11 -26.76 -3.79 -30.14
C ASN A 11 -26.46 -3.03 -28.84
N LYS A 12 -27.45 -2.36 -28.25
CA LYS A 12 -27.34 -1.68 -26.95
C LYS A 12 -27.13 -2.67 -25.82
N ALA A 13 -27.87 -3.79 -25.80
CA ALA A 13 -27.70 -4.87 -24.83
C ALA A 13 -26.33 -5.55 -24.97
N LYS A 14 -25.86 -5.84 -26.19
CA LYS A 14 -24.55 -6.41 -26.46
C LYS A 14 -23.41 -5.52 -25.97
N ARG A 15 -23.47 -4.21 -26.22
CA ARG A 15 -22.50 -3.22 -25.70
C ARG A 15 -22.51 -3.16 -24.16
N ARG A 16 -23.69 -3.23 -23.54
CA ARG A 16 -23.82 -3.22 -22.07
C ARG A 16 -23.20 -4.49 -21.46
N LEU A 17 -23.45 -5.65 -22.03
CA LEU A 17 -22.88 -6.92 -21.57
C LEU A 17 -21.35 -6.97 -21.77
N SER A 18 -20.84 -6.46 -22.89
CA SER A 18 -19.40 -6.39 -23.11
C SER A 18 -18.72 -5.47 -22.10
N ARG A 19 -19.31 -4.31 -21.77
CA ARG A 19 -18.81 -3.38 -20.75
C ARG A 19 -18.76 -4.03 -19.37
N ILE A 20 -19.87 -4.65 -18.92
CA ILE A 20 -19.94 -5.37 -17.63
C ILE A 20 -18.88 -6.47 -17.55
N ARG A 21 -18.68 -7.21 -18.65
CA ARG A 21 -17.67 -8.28 -18.71
C ARG A 21 -16.25 -7.72 -18.60
N THR A 22 -15.96 -6.58 -19.23
CA THR A 22 -14.66 -5.92 -19.18
C THR A 22 -14.39 -5.36 -17.79
N GLU A 23 -15.36 -4.68 -17.17
CA GLU A 23 -15.27 -4.16 -15.79
C GLU A 23 -14.99 -5.29 -14.80
N LYS A 24 -15.77 -6.37 -14.84
CA LYS A 24 -15.57 -7.54 -13.96
C LYS A 24 -14.20 -8.19 -14.12
N HIS A 25 -13.66 -8.23 -15.34
CA HIS A 25 -12.32 -8.79 -15.60
C HIS A 25 -11.21 -7.86 -15.09
N SER A 26 -11.40 -6.55 -15.19
CA SER A 26 -10.50 -5.54 -14.63
C SER A 26 -10.42 -5.66 -13.10
N ASP A 27 -11.57 -5.75 -12.41
CA ASP A 27 -11.64 -5.86 -10.94
C ASP A 27 -10.94 -7.13 -10.44
N SER A 28 -11.18 -8.27 -11.08
CA SER A 28 -10.53 -9.53 -10.72
C SER A 28 -9.01 -9.46 -10.91
N THR A 29 -8.53 -8.80 -11.96
CA THR A 29 -7.10 -8.62 -12.22
C THR A 29 -6.47 -7.69 -11.17
N GLN A 30 -7.17 -6.64 -10.77
CA GLN A 30 -6.72 -5.76 -9.70
C GLN A 30 -6.56 -6.50 -8.38
N LEU A 31 -7.53 -7.33 -7.99
CA LEU A 31 -7.45 -8.15 -6.78
C LEU A 31 -6.27 -9.11 -6.80
N VAL A 32 -6.01 -9.76 -7.93
CA VAL A 32 -4.83 -10.65 -8.09
C VAL A 32 -3.52 -9.87 -7.91
N ILE A 33 -3.42 -8.67 -8.47
CA ILE A 33 -2.23 -7.85 -8.33
C ILE A 33 -2.05 -7.39 -6.88
N ILE A 34 -3.12 -6.95 -6.20
CA ILE A 34 -3.09 -6.58 -4.79
C ILE A 34 -2.61 -7.76 -3.93
N ALA A 35 -3.15 -8.96 -4.17
CA ALA A 35 -2.75 -10.17 -3.47
C ALA A 35 -1.27 -10.51 -3.70
N ALA A 36 -0.79 -10.43 -4.93
CA ALA A 36 0.61 -10.67 -5.29
C ALA A 36 1.56 -9.65 -4.64
N MET A 37 1.20 -8.36 -4.65
CA MET A 37 2.00 -7.30 -4.04
C MET A 37 2.01 -7.41 -2.50
N THR A 38 0.87 -7.80 -1.91
CA THR A 38 0.78 -8.09 -0.47
C THR A 38 1.66 -9.27 -0.10
N ALA A 39 1.60 -10.37 -0.85
CA ALA A 39 2.44 -11.55 -0.62
C ALA A 39 3.93 -11.20 -0.72
N LEU A 40 4.33 -10.41 -1.71
CA LEU A 40 5.70 -9.94 -1.88
C LEU A 40 6.14 -9.04 -0.71
N SER A 41 5.25 -8.19 -0.22
CA SER A 41 5.51 -7.31 0.93
C SER A 41 5.69 -8.12 2.22
N VAL A 42 4.82 -9.10 2.45
CA VAL A 42 4.92 -10.04 3.59
C VAL A 42 6.20 -10.86 3.51
N PHE A 43 6.50 -11.43 2.35
CA PHE A 43 7.74 -12.18 2.12
C PHE A 43 8.98 -11.31 2.38
N GLY A 44 8.99 -10.09 1.84
CA GLY A 44 10.07 -9.13 2.10
C GLY A 44 10.23 -8.82 3.59
N ARG A 45 9.13 -8.69 4.34
CA ARG A 45 9.17 -8.47 5.79
C ARG A 45 9.80 -9.67 6.53
N ILE A 46 9.49 -10.88 6.11
CA ILE A 46 10.03 -12.11 6.71
C ILE A 46 11.52 -12.27 6.37
N VAL A 47 11.88 -12.12 5.10
CA VAL A 47 13.28 -12.25 4.63
C VAL A 47 14.21 -11.25 5.31
N PHE A 48 13.74 -10.01 5.52
CA PHE A 48 14.54 -8.97 6.19
C PHE A 48 14.32 -8.91 7.71
N SER A 49 13.72 -9.92 8.33
CA SER A 49 13.44 -9.91 9.78
C SER A 49 14.69 -9.86 10.65
N PHE A 50 15.84 -10.34 10.15
CA PHE A 50 17.14 -10.28 10.82
C PHE A 50 17.72 -8.84 10.87
N LEU A 51 17.18 -7.89 10.07
CA LEU A 51 17.55 -6.48 10.10
C LEU A 51 16.41 -5.67 10.72
N PRO A 52 16.45 -5.36 12.03
CA PRO A 52 15.38 -4.62 12.68
C PRO A 52 15.12 -3.27 11.99
N GLY A 53 13.87 -3.03 11.60
CA GLY A 53 13.48 -1.77 10.93
C GLY A 53 13.79 -1.68 9.44
N PHE A 54 14.71 -2.46 8.89
CA PHE A 54 15.12 -2.40 7.48
C PHE A 54 14.35 -3.44 6.65
N LYS A 55 13.29 -3.02 5.94
CA LYS A 55 12.39 -3.94 5.20
C LYS A 55 11.67 -3.21 4.05
N PRO A 56 11.34 -3.92 2.95
CA PRO A 56 10.76 -3.32 1.75
C PRO A 56 9.26 -3.00 1.83
N CYS A 57 8.58 -3.34 2.93
CA CYS A 57 7.11 -3.32 3.01
C CYS A 57 6.51 -1.99 2.60
N THR A 58 6.93 -0.90 3.24
CA THR A 58 6.38 0.44 2.97
C THR A 58 6.64 0.86 1.51
N ALA A 59 7.83 0.54 0.97
CA ALA A 59 8.16 0.85 -0.42
C ALA A 59 7.25 0.07 -1.39
N ILE A 60 6.97 -1.21 -1.12
CA ILE A 60 6.07 -2.03 -1.94
C ILE A 60 4.65 -1.48 -1.89
N VAL A 61 4.16 -1.10 -0.71
CA VAL A 61 2.84 -0.47 -0.53
C VAL A 61 2.75 0.84 -1.33
N ILE A 62 3.75 1.72 -1.21
CA ILE A 62 3.81 2.98 -1.96
C ILE A 62 3.81 2.70 -3.47
N ILE A 63 4.68 1.81 -3.95
CA ILE A 63 4.78 1.48 -5.38
C ILE A 63 3.46 0.91 -5.90
N THR A 64 2.79 0.03 -5.16
CA THR A 64 1.46 -0.48 -5.54
C THR A 64 0.48 0.67 -5.71
N ALA A 65 0.43 1.58 -4.75
CA ALA A 65 -0.45 2.75 -4.78
C ALA A 65 -0.18 3.68 -5.98
N LEU A 66 1.09 3.89 -6.33
CA LEU A 66 1.48 4.75 -7.46
C LEU A 66 0.91 4.26 -8.80
N TYR A 67 0.77 2.96 -8.99
CA TYR A 67 0.34 2.37 -10.26
C TYR A 67 -1.09 1.82 -10.26
N MET A 68 -1.60 1.40 -9.09
CA MET A 68 -2.92 0.79 -8.95
C MET A 68 -3.95 1.70 -8.26
N GLY A 69 -3.52 2.88 -7.81
CA GLY A 69 -4.37 3.88 -7.15
C GLY A 69 -4.46 3.70 -5.63
N ARG A 70 -5.14 4.66 -5.01
CA ARG A 70 -5.19 4.84 -3.55
C ARG A 70 -5.83 3.67 -2.81
N GLU A 71 -6.91 3.10 -3.35
CA GLU A 71 -7.64 1.99 -2.70
C GLU A 71 -6.80 0.71 -2.70
N SER A 72 -6.16 0.40 -3.83
CA SER A 72 -5.23 -0.74 -3.93
C SER A 72 -4.02 -0.58 -3.01
N GLY A 73 -3.51 0.64 -2.88
CA GLY A 73 -2.44 0.96 -1.93
C GLY A 73 -2.85 0.76 -0.49
N PHE A 74 -4.05 1.23 -0.11
CA PHE A 74 -4.60 1.02 1.23
C PHE A 74 -4.75 -0.47 1.54
N MET A 75 -5.38 -1.22 0.64
CA MET A 75 -5.59 -2.66 0.81
C MET A 75 -4.28 -3.42 0.94
N THR A 76 -3.30 -3.14 0.07
CA THR A 76 -1.97 -3.77 0.14
C THR A 76 -1.30 -3.48 1.48
N GLY A 77 -1.35 -2.24 1.98
CA GLY A 77 -0.76 -1.85 3.25
C GLY A 77 -1.42 -2.54 4.45
N ALA A 78 -2.74 -2.46 4.54
CA ALA A 78 -3.52 -3.08 5.61
C ALA A 78 -3.34 -4.61 5.63
N MET A 79 -3.45 -5.28 4.47
CA MET A 79 -3.29 -6.72 4.36
C MET A 79 -1.85 -7.17 4.63
N THR A 80 -0.83 -6.35 4.29
CA THR A 80 0.56 -6.63 4.66
C THR A 80 0.72 -6.70 6.17
N ALA A 81 0.16 -5.76 6.93
CA ALA A 81 0.20 -5.78 8.39
C ALA A 81 -0.51 -7.03 8.93
N LEU A 82 -1.75 -7.23 8.52
CA LEU A 82 -2.58 -8.33 9.00
C LEU A 82 -1.91 -9.70 8.77
N ILE A 83 -1.54 -9.99 7.52
CA ILE A 83 -1.01 -11.29 7.13
C ILE A 83 0.38 -11.54 7.74
N SER A 84 1.27 -10.53 7.71
CA SER A 84 2.60 -10.71 8.27
C SER A 84 2.60 -10.88 9.78
N ASN A 85 1.61 -10.34 10.50
CA ASN A 85 1.49 -10.51 11.93
C ASN A 85 1.04 -11.93 12.34
N PHE A 86 0.52 -12.76 11.43
CA PHE A 86 0.38 -14.20 11.71
C PHE A 86 1.74 -14.88 11.93
N TYR A 87 2.79 -14.36 11.30
CA TYR A 87 4.15 -14.84 11.50
C TYR A 87 4.86 -14.14 12.69
N PHE A 88 4.71 -12.81 12.81
CA PHE A 88 5.41 -12.02 13.85
C PHE A 88 4.66 -11.93 15.19
N GLY A 89 3.47 -12.48 15.27
CA GLY A 89 2.55 -12.38 16.40
C GLY A 89 1.44 -11.35 16.16
N GLN A 90 0.21 -11.75 16.44
CA GLN A 90 -0.96 -10.88 16.43
C GLN A 90 -1.11 -10.20 17.80
N GLY A 91 -1.58 -8.97 17.80
CA GLY A 91 -1.84 -8.23 19.02
C GLY A 91 -2.66 -6.96 18.75
N ALA A 92 -2.93 -6.21 19.81
CA ALA A 92 -3.69 -4.96 19.73
C ALA A 92 -3.01 -3.87 18.88
N TRP A 93 -1.72 -4.03 18.58
CA TRP A 93 -0.97 -3.18 17.63
C TRP A 93 -1.34 -3.42 16.17
N THR A 94 -1.88 -4.60 15.83
CA THR A 94 -2.17 -4.95 14.44
C THR A 94 -3.12 -3.98 13.74
N PRO A 95 -4.26 -3.55 14.31
CA PRO A 95 -5.13 -2.55 13.71
C PRO A 95 -4.41 -1.22 13.43
N PHE A 96 -3.53 -0.79 14.32
CA PHE A 96 -2.74 0.45 14.14
C PHE A 96 -1.74 0.30 12.99
N GLN A 97 -1.06 -0.84 12.89
CA GLN A 97 -0.17 -1.11 11.76
C GLN A 97 -0.94 -1.16 10.43
N MET A 98 -2.11 -1.80 10.41
CA MET A 98 -3.00 -1.84 9.24
C MET A 98 -3.38 -0.41 8.81
N LEU A 99 -3.77 0.43 9.77
CA LEU A 99 -4.14 1.80 9.52
C LEU A 99 -2.97 2.61 8.97
N VAL A 100 -1.81 2.55 9.59
CA VAL A 100 -0.64 3.37 9.19
C VAL A 100 -0.14 2.97 7.81
N TRP A 101 0.04 1.68 7.54
CA TRP A 101 0.46 1.24 6.20
C TRP A 101 -0.63 1.42 5.15
N GLY A 102 -1.90 1.23 5.52
CA GLY A 102 -3.03 1.52 4.66
C GLY A 102 -3.10 3.00 4.27
N LEU A 103 -3.02 3.90 5.25
CA LEU A 103 -3.00 5.35 5.00
C LEU A 103 -1.77 5.78 4.19
N THR A 104 -0.60 5.20 4.46
CA THR A 104 0.59 5.43 3.64
C THR A 104 0.33 5.11 2.16
N GLY A 105 -0.28 3.95 1.88
CA GLY A 105 -0.68 3.57 0.52
C GLY A 105 -1.75 4.51 -0.05
N TYR A 106 -2.75 4.86 0.73
CA TYR A 106 -3.82 5.75 0.31
C TYR A 106 -3.28 7.13 -0.11
N PHE A 107 -2.47 7.76 0.72
CA PHE A 107 -1.87 9.07 0.41
C PHE A 107 -0.87 9.00 -0.74
N ALA A 108 -0.09 7.92 -0.84
CA ALA A 108 0.78 7.69 -1.99
C ALA A 108 -0.02 7.63 -3.30
N GLY A 109 -1.16 6.94 -3.30
CA GLY A 109 -2.05 6.86 -4.46
C GLY A 109 -2.71 8.20 -4.82
N MET A 110 -3.08 9.01 -3.82
CA MET A 110 -3.59 10.37 -4.06
C MET A 110 -2.54 11.28 -4.71
N LEU A 111 -1.28 11.11 -4.36
CA LEU A 111 -0.16 11.92 -4.85
C LEU A 111 0.58 11.25 -6.02
N ALA A 112 0.06 10.16 -6.59
CA ALA A 112 0.75 9.30 -7.54
C ALA A 112 1.33 10.08 -8.72
N ASP A 113 0.56 10.97 -9.36
CA ASP A 113 1.02 11.75 -10.51
C ASP A 113 2.23 12.66 -10.21
N LYS A 114 2.29 13.18 -8.99
CA LYS A 114 3.41 14.03 -8.53
C LYS A 114 4.61 13.17 -8.14
N LEU A 115 4.38 12.07 -7.40
CA LEU A 115 5.43 11.18 -6.90
C LEU A 115 6.14 10.43 -8.04
N ILE A 116 5.41 10.01 -9.08
CA ILE A 116 6.00 9.34 -10.26
C ILE A 116 6.89 10.29 -11.05
N LYS A 117 6.53 11.58 -11.13
CA LYS A 117 7.26 12.58 -11.92
C LYS A 117 8.48 13.14 -11.20
N SER A 118 8.49 13.14 -9.87
CA SER A 118 9.53 13.78 -9.04
C SER A 118 10.18 12.79 -8.09
N LYS A 119 11.40 12.38 -8.40
CA LYS A 119 12.18 11.50 -7.49
C LYS A 119 12.44 12.14 -6.12
N PRO A 120 12.80 13.44 -6.00
CA PRO A 120 12.97 14.07 -4.70
C PRO A 120 11.70 13.98 -3.86
N LEU A 121 10.53 14.24 -4.46
CA LEU A 121 9.25 14.16 -3.77
C LEU A 121 8.94 12.72 -3.31
N LEU A 122 9.25 11.72 -4.13
CA LEU A 122 9.09 10.30 -3.77
C LEU A 122 9.98 9.93 -2.58
N VAL A 123 11.24 10.38 -2.57
CA VAL A 123 12.18 10.17 -1.46
C VAL A 123 11.68 10.85 -0.18
N THR A 124 11.26 12.12 -0.27
CA THR A 124 10.69 12.86 0.87
C THR A 124 9.44 12.16 1.41
N PHE A 125 8.56 11.69 0.55
CA PHE A 125 7.38 10.92 0.95
C PHE A 125 7.76 9.62 1.67
N GLY A 126 8.79 8.91 1.19
CA GLY A 126 9.33 7.71 1.84
C GLY A 126 9.87 7.98 3.25
N ILE A 127 10.61 9.09 3.42
CA ILE A 127 11.12 9.53 4.73
C ILE A 127 9.96 9.82 5.68
N ILE A 128 9.00 10.66 5.25
CA ILE A 128 7.83 11.04 6.05
C ILE A 128 7.02 9.81 6.44
N SER A 129 6.84 8.86 5.53
CA SER A 129 6.12 7.61 5.79
C SER A 129 6.81 6.75 6.86
N GLY A 130 8.14 6.70 6.86
CA GLY A 130 8.91 5.98 7.88
C GLY A 130 8.80 6.62 9.25
N MET A 131 8.92 7.95 9.30
CA MET A 131 8.75 8.73 10.53
C MET A 131 7.32 8.61 11.07
N ALA A 132 6.32 8.76 10.22
CA ALA A 132 4.91 8.64 10.61
C ALA A 132 4.59 7.24 11.17
N PHE A 133 5.13 6.18 10.56
CA PHE A 133 4.99 4.82 11.09
C PHE A 133 5.51 4.72 12.53
N SER A 134 6.73 5.20 12.79
CA SER A 134 7.34 5.15 14.11
C SER A 134 6.53 5.95 15.14
N LEU A 135 6.23 7.22 14.83
CA LEU A 135 5.51 8.11 15.74
C LEU A 135 4.11 7.61 16.10
N ILE A 136 3.39 7.03 15.12
CA ILE A 136 2.05 6.48 15.39
C ILE A 136 2.14 5.19 16.20
N MET A 137 3.15 4.35 15.98
CA MET A 137 3.37 3.16 16.80
C MET A 137 3.81 3.49 18.22
N ASP A 138 4.58 4.56 18.42
CA ASP A 138 4.93 5.08 19.74
C ASP A 138 3.69 5.65 20.46
N LEU A 139 2.81 6.35 19.71
CA LEU A 139 1.52 6.82 20.25
C LEU A 139 0.65 5.65 20.70
N TRP A 140 0.54 4.60 19.88
CA TRP A 140 -0.18 3.39 20.28
C TRP A 140 0.42 2.77 21.54
N SER A 141 1.75 2.64 21.61
CA SER A 141 2.45 2.07 22.77
C SER A 141 2.20 2.88 24.05
N CYS A 142 2.17 4.22 23.94
CA CYS A 142 1.83 5.12 25.05
C CYS A 142 0.39 4.88 25.54
N LEU A 143 -0.58 4.87 24.63
CA LEU A 143 -1.99 4.65 24.96
C LEU A 143 -2.25 3.27 25.55
N TRP A 144 -1.55 2.25 25.06
CA TRP A 144 -1.68 0.89 25.57
C TRP A 144 -1.12 0.72 26.97
N ALA A 145 0.04 1.35 27.26
CA ALA A 145 0.73 1.18 28.54
C ALA A 145 -0.02 1.83 29.70
N ASP A 146 -0.61 3.01 29.47
CA ASP A 146 -1.18 3.84 30.53
C ASP A 146 -2.71 3.95 30.46
N ASN A 147 -3.37 3.34 29.44
CA ASN A 147 -4.77 3.56 29.10
C ASN A 147 -5.15 5.04 28.93
N ALA A 148 -4.17 5.92 28.74
CA ALA A 148 -4.31 7.35 28.57
C ALA A 148 -3.11 7.92 27.81
N PHE A 149 -3.27 9.10 27.20
CA PHE A 149 -2.15 9.81 26.59
C PHE A 149 -1.38 10.58 27.66
N ILE A 150 -0.13 10.19 27.90
CA ILE A 150 0.80 10.89 28.81
C ILE A 150 1.98 11.43 27.98
N LEU A 151 2.07 12.75 27.86
CA LEU A 151 3.05 13.42 27.00
C LEU A 151 4.51 13.05 27.36
N SER A 152 4.84 12.98 28.65
CA SER A 152 6.20 12.61 29.09
C SER A 152 6.58 11.19 28.66
N ARG A 153 5.66 10.22 28.76
CA ARG A 153 5.86 8.87 28.26
C ARG A 153 6.00 8.83 26.74
N TYR A 154 5.13 9.54 26.03
CA TYR A 154 5.21 9.61 24.56
C TYR A 154 6.56 10.16 24.09
N LEU A 155 7.04 11.25 24.69
CA LEU A 155 8.35 11.83 24.39
C LEU A 155 9.50 10.87 24.72
N ALA A 156 9.41 10.11 25.81
CA ALA A 156 10.39 9.09 26.16
C ALA A 156 10.41 7.95 25.15
N LEU A 157 9.23 7.49 24.67
CA LEU A 157 9.12 6.47 23.61
C LEU A 157 9.71 6.97 22.30
N VAL A 158 9.36 8.17 21.84
CA VAL A 158 9.92 8.80 20.64
C VAL A 158 11.45 8.94 20.73
N GLY A 159 11.97 9.34 21.90
CA GLY A 159 13.41 9.40 22.13
C GLY A 159 14.09 8.03 22.02
N SER A 160 13.51 7.00 22.62
CA SER A 160 14.04 5.64 22.58
C SER A 160 13.93 4.98 21.21
N SER A 161 12.89 5.31 20.42
CA SER A 161 12.67 4.80 19.08
C SER A 161 13.39 5.59 17.97
N ALA A 162 14.04 6.72 18.30
CA ALA A 162 14.64 7.62 17.31
C ALA A 162 15.61 6.92 16.33
N PHE A 163 16.42 5.99 16.83
CA PHE A 163 17.30 5.18 15.98
C PHE A 163 16.52 4.31 14.97
N PHE A 164 15.46 3.66 15.42
CA PHE A 164 14.60 2.85 14.52
C PHE A 164 13.83 3.72 13.54
N THR A 165 13.40 4.92 13.96
CA THR A 165 12.76 5.92 13.08
C THR A 165 13.68 6.28 11.92
N LEU A 166 14.98 6.50 12.19
CA LEU A 166 15.97 6.75 11.15
C LEU A 166 16.12 5.54 10.23
N ILE A 167 16.20 4.33 10.78
CA ILE A 167 16.30 3.10 9.97
C ILE A 167 15.08 2.94 9.06
N TYR A 168 13.86 3.19 9.54
CA TYR A 168 12.65 3.15 8.72
C TYR A 168 12.71 4.15 7.56
N ALA A 169 13.16 5.38 7.81
CA ALA A 169 13.31 6.41 6.79
C ALA A 169 14.33 5.98 5.72
N VAL A 170 15.51 5.54 6.13
CA VAL A 170 16.59 5.08 5.25
C VAL A 170 16.14 3.85 4.44
N SER A 171 15.52 2.88 5.10
CA SER A 171 14.98 1.68 4.46
C SER A 171 13.97 2.02 3.36
N ASN A 172 13.03 2.91 3.65
CA ASN A 172 12.03 3.33 2.67
C ASN A 172 12.68 4.00 1.46
N VAL A 173 13.63 4.90 1.68
CA VAL A 173 14.36 5.56 0.59
C VAL A 173 15.11 4.54 -0.26
N PHE A 174 15.87 3.64 0.38
CA PHE A 174 16.64 2.62 -0.30
C PHE A 174 15.74 1.74 -1.20
N PHE A 175 14.70 1.15 -0.63
CA PHE A 175 13.82 0.26 -1.38
C PHE A 175 12.97 0.99 -2.43
N LEU A 176 12.56 2.24 -2.18
CA LEU A 176 11.89 3.04 -3.20
C LEU A 176 12.79 3.31 -4.40
N LEU A 177 14.05 3.66 -4.18
CA LEU A 177 15.00 3.93 -5.28
C LEU A 177 15.33 2.66 -6.07
N VAL A 178 15.50 1.53 -5.38
CA VAL A 178 15.83 0.24 -6.01
C VAL A 178 14.62 -0.34 -6.74
N LEU A 179 13.44 -0.37 -6.10
CA LEU A 179 12.28 -1.11 -6.61
C LEU A 179 11.41 -0.30 -7.56
N SER A 180 11.40 1.04 -7.49
CA SER A 180 10.48 1.85 -8.31
C SER A 180 10.68 1.67 -9.81
N LYS A 181 11.91 1.52 -10.30
CA LYS A 181 12.19 1.31 -11.73
C LYS A 181 11.72 -0.05 -12.23
N PRO A 182 12.12 -1.21 -11.63
CA PRO A 182 11.69 -2.53 -12.10
C PRO A 182 10.18 -2.70 -12.00
N PHE A 183 9.57 -2.33 -10.87
CA PHE A 183 8.12 -2.42 -10.71
C PHE A 183 7.37 -1.50 -11.66
N GLY A 184 7.87 -0.28 -11.88
CA GLY A 184 7.28 0.63 -12.85
C GLY A 184 7.22 0.06 -14.26
N ARG A 185 8.23 -0.72 -14.69
CA ARG A 185 8.20 -1.42 -15.99
C ARG A 185 7.16 -2.55 -16.01
N ILE A 186 7.06 -3.30 -14.92
CA ILE A 186 6.08 -4.40 -14.77
C ILE A 186 4.66 -3.83 -14.83
N PHE A 187 4.36 -2.81 -14.02
CA PHE A 187 3.04 -2.19 -13.98
C PHE A 187 2.63 -1.56 -15.31
N LYS A 188 3.55 -0.89 -16.02
CA LYS A 188 3.26 -0.36 -17.37
C LYS A 188 2.94 -1.47 -18.38
N ARG A 189 3.58 -2.65 -18.28
CA ARG A 189 3.24 -3.80 -19.14
C ARG A 189 1.88 -4.39 -18.79
N LEU A 190 1.57 -4.51 -17.49
CA LEU A 190 0.28 -4.98 -17.00
C LEU A 190 -0.84 -4.03 -17.42
N ASP A 191 -0.64 -2.72 -17.28
CA ASP A 191 -1.60 -1.70 -17.70
C ASP A 191 -1.91 -1.79 -19.21
N LYS A 192 -0.86 -1.93 -20.04
CA LYS A 192 -1.02 -2.13 -21.50
C LYS A 192 -1.78 -3.42 -21.85
N LYS A 193 -1.61 -4.49 -21.04
CA LYS A 193 -2.23 -5.79 -21.31
C LYS A 193 -3.67 -5.89 -20.81
N TYR A 194 -3.95 -5.28 -19.67
CA TYR A 194 -5.21 -5.47 -18.93
C TYR A 194 -6.03 -4.19 -18.73
N GLY A 195 -5.51 -3.01 -19.12
CA GLY A 195 -6.24 -1.74 -18.99
C GLY A 195 -6.54 -1.36 -17.54
N LEU A 196 -5.54 -1.40 -16.67
CA LEU A 196 -5.69 -1.22 -15.22
C LEU A 196 -5.96 0.22 -14.77
N LYS A 197 -5.64 1.20 -15.61
CA LYS A 197 -5.99 2.61 -15.40
C LYS A 197 -7.25 2.94 -16.18
N ASN A 198 -8.32 3.23 -15.47
CA ASN A 198 -9.45 4.01 -16.00
C ASN A 198 -9.13 5.48 -15.95
#